data_2582090fe1cdcd133b69d6dfbd0f57a6
#
_entry.id   2582090fe1cdcd133b69d6dfbd0f57a6
#
_cell.length_a   1.000
_cell.length_b   1.000
_cell.length_c   1.000
_cell.angle_alpha   90.00
_cell.angle_beta   90.00
_cell.angle_gamma   90.00
#
_symmetry.space_group_name_H-M   'P 1'
#
loop_
_entity.id
_entity.type
_entity.pdbx_description
1 polymer ?
#
loop_
_entity_poly.entity_id
_entity_poly.type
_entity_poly.pdbx_seq_one_letter_code
_entity_poly.pdbx_strand_id
1 'polypeptide(L)'
;MSCSVRKLAGVVSLLFLASCSRPTPVVTHAAPPSATLHTARSKREVRVTGTLEAVRSSKVLVPQIYGQGGSMTLTKLIPNGSRVQEGDLIAVFDSTQQADNARDAQAKFDDLGHQVDQKAAENRADAEKRAADLRQAEADLAKAQIELQKGPILSEIERLKTEVKLKTAADHVESLRKSMAFHDRADAAALRILELQRDRQKVALERAQNNMAKLELHAALAGVVAHQNLYRNNSMGHAQEGDQLYRGQPLVSIFDPVEMLVRCAVGEPDGATLVQGTKATVYLDAYPDLALPAHFEFASPVASSALGSPIKTFSAVFKLDQSDPHLMPDLSAAVVLEAP
;
A
#
# COMPACT_ATOMS: atom_id res chain seq x y z
N MET A 1 -22.82 51.20 -28.18
CA MET A 1 -22.48 51.67 -29.55
C MET A 1 -22.86 50.50 -30.43
N SER A 2 -24.03 50.63 -31.02
CA SER A 2 -24.42 51.17 -32.29
C SER A 2 -24.28 50.16 -33.40
N CYS A 3 -25.46 49.64 -33.80
CA CYS A 3 -26.05 49.75 -35.15
C CYS A 3 -25.46 48.76 -36.19
N SER A 4 -26.19 48.07 -37.02
CA SER A 4 -27.36 48.44 -37.80
C SER A 4 -27.94 47.22 -38.54
N VAL A 5 -29.17 47.06 -38.44
CA VAL A 5 -30.27 46.65 -39.34
C VAL A 5 -29.97 46.85 -40.84
N ARG A 6 -30.34 45.87 -41.67
CA ARG A 6 -30.96 46.16 -42.99
C ARG A 6 -31.87 45.01 -43.47
N LYS A 7 -33.13 45.36 -43.51
CA LYS A 7 -34.22 44.68 -44.26
C LYS A 7 -33.98 44.90 -45.73
N LEU A 8 -34.40 43.96 -46.57
CA LEU A 8 -35.04 44.32 -47.90
C LEU A 8 -36.07 43.26 -48.31
N ALA A 9 -37.19 43.76 -48.63
CA ALA A 9 -38.41 43.09 -49.06
C ALA A 9 -38.46 43.00 -50.57
N GLY A 10 -39.40 42.17 -51.07
CA GLY A 10 -40.01 42.26 -52.42
C GLY A 10 -39.77 40.97 -53.23
N VAL A 11 -40.67 40.37 -53.95
CA VAL A 11 -41.87 40.74 -54.63
C VAL A 11 -42.55 39.42 -55.08
N VAL A 12 -43.83 39.41 -54.96
CA VAL A 12 -44.83 38.46 -55.48
C VAL A 12 -44.73 38.32 -57.05
N SER A 13 -44.87 37.07 -57.53
CA SER A 13 -45.45 36.91 -58.90
C SER A 13 -46.25 35.60 -58.98
N LEU A 14 -47.50 35.80 -59.13
CA LEU A 14 -48.56 34.83 -59.44
C LEU A 14 -48.56 34.50 -60.90
N LEU A 15 -48.49 33.21 -61.25
CA LEU A 15 -48.84 32.78 -62.64
C LEU A 15 -49.70 31.52 -62.62
N PHE A 16 -50.96 31.69 -62.85
CA PHE A 16 -51.93 30.65 -63.20
C PHE A 16 -51.61 30.08 -64.57
N LEU A 17 -51.49 28.77 -64.74
CA LEU A 17 -51.75 28.10 -66.02
C LEU A 17 -52.56 26.82 -65.75
N ALA A 18 -53.76 26.86 -66.31
CA ALA A 18 -54.66 25.74 -66.44
C ALA A 18 -54.08 24.70 -67.41
N SER A 19 -54.15 23.42 -67.11
CA SER A 19 -53.89 22.38 -68.12
C SER A 19 -54.80 21.18 -67.93
N CYS A 20 -55.39 20.79 -68.95
CA CYS A 20 -56.38 19.77 -69.29
C CYS A 20 -56.07 18.36 -68.73
N SER A 21 -57.09 17.77 -68.18
CA SER A 21 -57.20 16.34 -67.83
C SER A 21 -57.29 15.47 -69.10
N ARG A 22 -56.41 14.46 -69.20
CA ARG A 22 -56.62 13.32 -70.10
C ARG A 22 -56.87 12.07 -69.24
N PRO A 23 -57.83 11.23 -69.54
CA PRO A 23 -58.05 9.98 -68.83
C PRO A 23 -56.98 8.93 -69.22
N THR A 24 -56.25 8.38 -68.25
CA THR A 24 -55.37 7.24 -68.47
C THR A 24 -56.13 5.93 -68.29
N PRO A 25 -55.82 4.88 -69.04
CA PRO A 25 -56.51 3.59 -68.95
C PRO A 25 -56.09 2.87 -67.66
N VAL A 26 -57.06 2.29 -66.99
CA VAL A 26 -56.87 1.43 -65.82
C VAL A 26 -56.20 0.15 -66.28
N VAL A 27 -54.93 -0.01 -65.91
CA VAL A 27 -54.24 -1.29 -66.04
C VAL A 27 -54.51 -2.04 -64.75
N THR A 28 -55.29 -3.12 -64.83
CA THR A 28 -55.49 -4.08 -63.70
C THR A 28 -54.20 -4.85 -63.52
N HIS A 29 -53.39 -4.45 -62.56
CA HIS A 29 -52.32 -5.29 -62.15
C HIS A 29 -52.82 -6.44 -61.25
N ALA A 30 -52.60 -7.66 -61.75
CA ALA A 30 -52.76 -8.86 -60.98
C ALA A 30 -51.86 -8.76 -59.73
N ALA A 31 -52.44 -9.05 -58.61
CA ALA A 31 -51.67 -9.07 -57.29
C ALA A 31 -50.47 -10.04 -57.42
N PRO A 32 -49.27 -9.60 -57.04
CA PRO A 32 -48.15 -10.51 -57.00
C PRO A 32 -48.41 -11.57 -55.91
N PRO A 33 -47.96 -12.81 -56.12
CA PRO A 33 -48.09 -13.85 -55.10
C PRO A 33 -47.45 -13.37 -53.79
N SER A 34 -48.15 -13.51 -52.70
CA SER A 34 -47.67 -13.25 -51.37
C SER A 34 -46.36 -14.03 -51.13
N ALA A 35 -45.23 -13.37 -51.33
CA ALA A 35 -43.98 -13.92 -50.86
C ALA A 35 -44.04 -14.01 -49.33
N THR A 36 -44.22 -15.20 -48.79
CA THR A 36 -43.96 -15.47 -47.38
C THR A 36 -42.51 -15.13 -47.12
N LEU A 37 -42.27 -13.93 -46.55
CA LEU A 37 -41.03 -13.57 -45.95
C LEU A 37 -40.80 -14.57 -44.82
N HIS A 38 -40.04 -15.64 -45.12
CA HIS A 38 -39.36 -16.37 -44.09
C HIS A 38 -38.39 -15.40 -43.49
N THR A 39 -38.78 -14.77 -42.39
CA THR A 39 -37.87 -14.09 -41.47
C THR A 39 -36.95 -15.19 -40.91
N ALA A 40 -35.91 -15.49 -41.67
CA ALA A 40 -34.76 -16.15 -41.05
C ALA A 40 -34.34 -15.22 -39.90
N ARG A 41 -34.64 -15.65 -38.68
CA ARG A 41 -34.05 -15.00 -37.50
C ARG A 41 -32.55 -15.11 -37.70
N SER A 42 -31.94 -14.06 -38.26
CA SER A 42 -30.51 -13.93 -38.23
C SER A 42 -30.14 -13.93 -36.74
N LYS A 43 -29.34 -14.91 -36.31
CA LYS A 43 -28.76 -14.88 -34.97
C LYS A 43 -28.11 -13.49 -34.85
N ARG A 44 -28.60 -12.70 -33.91
CA ARG A 44 -28.02 -11.38 -33.62
C ARG A 44 -26.68 -11.61 -32.96
N GLU A 45 -25.62 -11.42 -33.71
CA GLU A 45 -24.28 -11.45 -33.15
C GLU A 45 -23.99 -10.07 -32.52
N VAL A 46 -23.71 -10.08 -31.21
CA VAL A 46 -23.27 -8.88 -30.53
C VAL A 46 -21.76 -8.92 -30.44
N ARG A 47 -21.10 -7.96 -31.08
CA ARG A 47 -19.65 -7.81 -31.05
C ARG A 47 -19.28 -6.63 -30.17
N VAL A 48 -18.47 -6.89 -29.16
CA VAL A 48 -17.98 -5.90 -28.20
C VAL A 48 -16.46 -5.94 -28.14
N THR A 49 -15.84 -4.80 -27.87
CA THR A 49 -14.38 -4.70 -27.70
C THR A 49 -14.02 -4.65 -26.22
N GLY A 50 -12.90 -5.22 -25.89
CA GLY A 50 -12.40 -5.26 -24.52
C GLY A 50 -10.89 -5.43 -24.47
N THR A 51 -10.38 -5.58 -23.28
CA THR A 51 -8.96 -5.83 -22.98
C THR A 51 -8.78 -7.16 -22.24
N LEU A 52 -7.72 -7.84 -22.60
CA LEU A 52 -7.32 -9.08 -21.95
C LEU A 52 -6.68 -8.77 -20.61
N GLU A 53 -7.11 -9.43 -19.55
CA GLU A 53 -6.55 -9.29 -18.19
C GLU A 53 -6.24 -10.68 -17.62
N ALA A 54 -5.22 -10.78 -16.79
CA ALA A 54 -4.96 -12.01 -16.04
C ALA A 54 -5.86 -12.07 -14.81
N VAL A 55 -6.42 -13.24 -14.52
CA VAL A 55 -7.22 -13.49 -13.29
C VAL A 55 -6.38 -13.25 -12.04
N ARG A 56 -5.13 -13.74 -12.07
CA ARG A 56 -4.16 -13.54 -11.01
C ARG A 56 -3.02 -12.64 -11.47
N SER A 57 -2.94 -11.44 -10.91
CA SER A 57 -1.84 -10.52 -11.15
C SER A 57 -1.46 -9.79 -9.87
N SER A 58 -0.19 -9.48 -9.72
CA SER A 58 0.35 -8.70 -8.61
C SER A 58 1.20 -7.55 -9.16
N LYS A 59 0.91 -6.34 -8.71
CA LYS A 59 1.72 -5.15 -9.04
C LYS A 59 2.78 -4.95 -7.97
N VAL A 60 4.04 -4.99 -8.37
CA VAL A 60 5.19 -4.71 -7.51
C VAL A 60 5.49 -3.22 -7.60
N LEU A 61 5.39 -2.54 -6.48
CA LEU A 61 5.59 -1.10 -6.37
C LEU A 61 6.97 -0.79 -5.80
N VAL A 62 7.52 0.38 -6.15
CA VAL A 62 8.71 0.93 -5.50
C VAL A 62 8.45 1.08 -4.01
N PRO A 63 9.30 0.52 -3.11
CA PRO A 63 9.03 0.45 -1.68
C PRO A 63 8.91 1.82 -1.03
N GLN A 64 8.12 1.88 0.04
CA GLN A 64 7.97 3.08 0.84
C GLN A 64 8.82 2.97 2.09
N ILE A 65 9.93 3.70 2.12
CA ILE A 65 10.87 3.73 3.24
C ILE A 65 10.77 5.08 3.95
N TYR A 66 10.47 5.03 5.24
CA TYR A 66 10.42 6.23 6.07
C TYR A 66 11.82 6.71 6.44
N GLY A 67 12.05 8.02 6.33
CA GLY A 67 13.33 8.65 6.71
C GLY A 67 14.38 8.69 5.61
N GLN A 68 14.07 8.21 4.40
CA GLN A 68 14.89 8.38 3.21
C GLN A 68 14.26 9.39 2.27
N GLY A 69 15.04 10.14 1.51
CA GLY A 69 14.56 11.10 0.50
C GLY A 69 13.61 10.46 -0.51
N GLY A 70 12.89 11.29 -1.27
CA GLY A 70 11.76 10.84 -2.11
C GLY A 70 12.10 9.86 -3.24
N SER A 71 13.38 9.67 -3.61
CA SER A 71 13.81 8.76 -4.68
C SER A 71 14.78 7.70 -4.17
N MET A 72 14.79 6.54 -4.83
CA MET A 72 15.67 5.41 -4.56
C MET A 72 16.32 4.94 -5.86
N THR A 73 17.60 4.56 -5.80
CA THR A 73 18.34 4.07 -6.96
C THR A 73 18.08 2.58 -7.13
N LEU A 74 17.64 2.19 -8.31
CA LEU A 74 17.44 0.80 -8.70
C LEU A 74 18.79 0.17 -9.07
N THR A 75 19.22 -0.87 -8.35
CA THR A 75 20.51 -1.53 -8.57
C THR A 75 20.39 -2.74 -9.49
N LYS A 76 19.33 -3.53 -9.33
CA LYS A 76 19.05 -4.69 -10.16
C LYS A 76 17.57 -4.75 -10.52
N LEU A 77 17.29 -5.21 -11.74
CA LEU A 77 15.93 -5.45 -12.21
C LEU A 77 15.91 -6.73 -13.05
N ILE A 78 14.94 -7.59 -12.79
CA ILE A 78 14.73 -8.78 -13.59
C ILE A 78 14.34 -8.40 -15.04
N PRO A 79 14.82 -9.11 -16.08
CA PRO A 79 14.43 -8.81 -17.45
C PRO A 79 12.93 -8.93 -17.70
N ASN A 80 12.41 -8.08 -18.59
CA ASN A 80 11.01 -8.12 -19.01
C ASN A 80 10.69 -9.46 -19.70
N GLY A 81 9.53 -10.07 -19.42
CA GLY A 81 9.12 -11.36 -19.96
C GLY A 81 9.71 -12.58 -19.25
N SER A 82 10.51 -12.39 -18.20
CA SER A 82 11.06 -13.50 -17.41
C SER A 82 9.97 -14.24 -16.66
N ARG A 83 10.08 -15.57 -16.58
CA ARG A 83 9.25 -16.40 -15.69
C ARG A 83 9.86 -16.43 -14.30
N VAL A 84 9.04 -16.25 -13.30
CA VAL A 84 9.41 -16.25 -11.88
C VAL A 84 8.53 -17.17 -11.08
N GLN A 85 9.08 -17.65 -9.97
CA GLN A 85 8.35 -18.37 -8.93
C GLN A 85 8.06 -17.43 -7.75
N GLU A 86 7.13 -17.82 -6.90
CA GLU A 86 6.86 -17.09 -5.66
C GLU A 86 8.13 -17.04 -4.79
N GLY A 87 8.50 -15.85 -4.32
CA GLY A 87 9.71 -15.60 -3.55
C GLY A 87 10.95 -15.25 -4.37
N ASP A 88 10.93 -15.37 -5.70
CA ASP A 88 12.07 -14.98 -6.53
C ASP A 88 12.36 -13.49 -6.45
N LEU A 89 13.65 -13.13 -6.54
CA LEU A 89 14.11 -11.73 -6.49
C LEU A 89 13.76 -11.01 -7.80
N ILE A 90 12.95 -9.95 -7.70
CA ILE A 90 12.49 -9.15 -8.84
C ILE A 90 13.35 -7.90 -9.04
N ALA A 91 13.61 -7.18 -7.96
CA ALA A 91 14.38 -5.94 -8.02
C ALA A 91 15.12 -5.69 -6.72
N VAL A 92 16.25 -5.01 -6.81
CA VAL A 92 17.07 -4.58 -5.67
C VAL A 92 17.30 -3.08 -5.79
N PHE A 93 17.06 -2.37 -4.71
CA PHE A 93 17.40 -0.96 -4.56
C PHE A 93 18.66 -0.79 -3.72
N ASP A 94 19.35 0.34 -3.89
CA ASP A 94 20.52 0.67 -3.10
C ASP A 94 20.18 0.75 -1.60
N SER A 95 20.82 -0.12 -0.83
CA SER A 95 20.62 -0.24 0.62
C SER A 95 21.74 0.40 1.44
N THR A 96 22.74 1.03 0.81
CA THR A 96 23.95 1.57 1.48
C THR A 96 23.59 2.47 2.65
N GLN A 97 22.69 3.43 2.45
CA GLN A 97 22.25 4.35 3.50
C GLN A 97 21.58 3.61 4.69
N GLN A 98 20.80 2.57 4.41
CA GLN A 98 20.14 1.81 5.48
C GLN A 98 21.13 0.90 6.21
N ALA A 99 22.13 0.36 5.50
CA ALA A 99 23.22 -0.40 6.11
C ALA A 99 24.05 0.47 7.05
N ASP A 100 24.38 1.68 6.63
CA ASP A 100 25.09 2.64 7.50
C ASP A 100 24.26 3.04 8.70
N ASN A 101 22.98 3.33 8.52
CA ASN A 101 22.06 3.63 9.62
C ASN A 101 21.96 2.45 10.61
N ALA A 102 21.98 1.22 10.12
CA ALA A 102 21.96 0.02 10.96
C ALA A 102 23.25 -0.11 11.79
N ARG A 103 24.43 0.09 11.17
CA ARG A 103 25.74 0.06 11.88
C ARG A 103 25.82 1.13 12.95
N ASP A 104 25.37 2.35 12.63
CA ASP A 104 25.37 3.48 13.57
C ASP A 104 24.43 3.21 14.74
N ALA A 105 23.24 2.70 14.47
CA ALA A 105 22.28 2.35 15.52
C ALA A 105 22.79 1.21 16.39
N GLN A 106 23.43 0.19 15.80
CA GLN A 106 24.04 -0.92 16.52
C GLN A 106 25.15 -0.42 17.45
N ALA A 107 26.08 0.38 16.94
CA ALA A 107 27.18 0.92 17.75
C ALA A 107 26.67 1.74 18.94
N LYS A 108 25.65 2.57 18.74
CA LYS A 108 25.01 3.34 19.80
C LYS A 108 24.26 2.46 20.80
N PHE A 109 23.62 1.40 20.31
CA PHE A 109 22.93 0.43 21.20
C PHE A 109 23.92 -0.27 22.12
N ASP A 110 25.07 -0.72 21.59
CA ASP A 110 26.11 -1.40 22.34
C ASP A 110 26.76 -0.46 23.36
N ASP A 111 27.10 0.79 22.96
CA ASP A 111 27.66 1.81 23.84
C ASP A 111 26.71 2.13 25.01
N LEU A 112 25.44 2.35 24.73
CA LEU A 112 24.43 2.57 25.76
C LEU A 112 24.21 1.33 26.65
N GLY A 113 24.40 0.12 26.10
CA GLY A 113 24.42 -1.12 26.89
C GLY A 113 25.52 -1.09 27.95
N HIS A 114 26.74 -0.74 27.53
CA HIS A 114 27.88 -0.60 28.45
C HIS A 114 27.65 0.49 29.50
N GLN A 115 27.04 1.62 29.12
CA GLN A 115 26.70 2.71 30.08
C GLN A 115 25.65 2.27 31.09
N VAL A 116 24.65 1.46 30.68
CA VAL A 116 23.66 0.87 31.60
C VAL A 116 24.35 -0.04 32.60
N ASP A 117 25.24 -0.93 32.16
CA ASP A 117 25.97 -1.87 33.00
C ASP A 117 26.91 -1.13 33.99
N GLN A 118 27.62 -0.12 33.49
CA GLN A 118 28.46 0.74 34.30
C GLN A 118 27.63 1.44 35.40
N LYS A 119 26.53 2.09 35.02
CA LYS A 119 25.66 2.82 35.94
C LYS A 119 25.02 1.89 36.98
N ALA A 120 24.62 0.69 36.56
CA ALA A 120 24.12 -0.33 37.50
C ALA A 120 25.17 -0.77 38.51
N ALA A 121 26.44 -0.91 38.10
CA ALA A 121 27.54 -1.25 39.01
C ALA A 121 27.85 -0.09 39.98
N GLU A 122 27.89 1.15 39.50
CA GLU A 122 28.06 2.35 40.36
C GLU A 122 26.94 2.45 41.39
N ASN A 123 25.69 2.33 40.97
CA ASN A 123 24.53 2.37 41.89
C ASN A 123 24.60 1.29 42.97
N ARG A 124 25.07 0.07 42.62
CA ARG A 124 25.27 -1.00 43.63
C ARG A 124 26.37 -0.64 44.62
N ALA A 125 27.51 -0.11 44.18
CA ALA A 125 28.60 0.29 45.05
C ALA A 125 28.18 1.41 46.00
N ASP A 126 27.45 2.41 45.48
CA ASP A 126 26.93 3.52 46.29
C ASP A 126 25.84 3.04 47.28
N ALA A 127 24.98 2.11 46.89
CA ALA A 127 23.99 1.51 47.78
C ALA A 127 24.67 0.74 48.96
N GLU A 128 25.73 -0.03 48.70
CA GLU A 128 26.48 -0.73 49.71
C GLU A 128 27.18 0.24 50.68
N LYS A 129 27.73 1.35 50.16
CA LYS A 129 28.31 2.40 50.98
C LYS A 129 27.27 3.04 51.92
N ARG A 130 26.11 3.45 51.35
CA ARG A 130 25.00 4.01 52.15
C ARG A 130 24.50 3.01 53.22
N ALA A 131 24.44 1.73 52.89
CA ALA A 131 24.05 0.69 53.82
C ALA A 131 25.09 0.51 54.94
N ALA A 132 26.39 0.66 54.64
CA ALA A 132 27.45 0.62 55.66
C ALA A 132 27.37 1.85 56.61
N ASP A 133 27.15 3.04 56.05
CA ASP A 133 26.98 4.27 56.83
C ASP A 133 25.74 4.18 57.77
N LEU A 134 24.64 3.63 57.30
CA LEU A 134 23.44 3.39 58.09
C LEU A 134 23.72 2.40 59.23
N ARG A 135 24.40 1.26 58.94
CA ARG A 135 24.79 0.28 59.99
C ARG A 135 25.67 0.91 61.06
N GLN A 136 26.62 1.78 60.69
CA GLN A 136 27.44 2.52 61.60
C GLN A 136 26.62 3.47 62.50
N ALA A 137 25.69 4.24 61.90
CA ALA A 137 24.82 5.15 62.66
C ALA A 137 23.87 4.38 63.61
N GLU A 138 23.36 3.21 63.22
CA GLU A 138 22.55 2.32 64.08
C GLU A 138 23.35 1.78 65.23
N ALA A 139 24.64 1.43 65.00
CA ALA A 139 25.53 1.01 66.08
C ALA A 139 25.82 2.14 67.09
N ASP A 140 26.01 3.38 66.59
CA ASP A 140 26.20 4.55 67.44
C ASP A 140 24.93 4.90 68.22
N LEU A 141 23.74 4.73 67.65
CA LEU A 141 22.47 4.87 68.38
C LEU A 141 22.34 3.84 69.46
N ALA A 142 22.64 2.56 69.18
CA ALA A 142 22.60 1.50 70.16
C ALA A 142 23.59 1.76 71.37
N LYS A 143 24.77 2.28 71.02
CA LYS A 143 25.76 2.68 72.05
C LYS A 143 25.22 3.82 72.91
N ALA A 144 24.59 4.86 72.34
CA ALA A 144 23.97 5.96 73.08
C ALA A 144 22.82 5.48 73.98
N GLN A 145 22.04 4.50 73.51
CA GLN A 145 20.99 3.83 74.33
C GLN A 145 21.54 3.12 75.57
N ILE A 146 22.63 2.37 75.34
CA ILE A 146 23.31 1.65 76.48
C ILE A 146 23.92 2.66 77.48
N GLU A 147 24.49 3.78 76.95
CA GLU A 147 25.04 4.84 77.86
C GLU A 147 23.93 5.48 78.68
N LEU A 148 22.74 5.70 78.18
CA LEU A 148 21.61 6.26 78.91
C LEU A 148 21.12 5.27 80.05
N GLN A 149 21.19 3.95 79.83
CA GLN A 149 20.80 2.97 80.82
C GLN A 149 21.65 3.04 82.08
N LYS A 150 22.83 3.65 82.02
CA LYS A 150 23.69 3.91 83.26
C LYS A 150 23.21 5.12 84.07
N GLY A 151 22.09 5.77 83.66
CA GLY A 151 21.52 6.98 84.21
C GLY A 151 21.39 7.09 85.71
N PRO A 152 21.08 6.00 86.51
CA PRO A 152 20.98 6.08 87.99
C PRO A 152 22.27 6.43 88.72
N ILE A 153 23.42 6.33 88.05
CA ILE A 153 24.77 6.52 88.63
C ILE A 153 25.37 7.86 88.17
N LEU A 154 24.76 8.56 87.15
CA LEU A 154 25.27 9.77 86.54
C LEU A 154 24.71 11.05 87.17
N SER A 155 25.52 12.14 87.19
CA SER A 155 25.01 13.47 87.55
C SER A 155 23.90 13.91 86.61
N GLU A 156 23.01 14.82 87.02
CA GLU A 156 21.89 15.32 86.23
C GLU A 156 22.36 15.95 84.92
N ILE A 157 23.47 16.66 84.92
CA ILE A 157 24.09 17.28 83.75
C ILE A 157 24.56 16.20 82.73
N GLU A 158 25.17 15.13 83.23
CA GLU A 158 25.63 14.04 82.34
C GLU A 158 24.48 13.23 81.78
N ARG A 159 23.41 13.05 82.53
CA ARG A 159 22.17 12.42 82.05
C ARG A 159 21.57 13.22 80.91
N LEU A 160 21.42 14.53 81.09
CA LEU A 160 20.90 15.42 80.02
C LEU A 160 21.79 15.42 78.78
N LYS A 161 23.12 15.42 78.91
CA LYS A 161 24.04 15.30 77.76
C LYS A 161 23.87 13.96 77.07
N THR A 162 23.66 12.86 77.75
CA THR A 162 23.45 11.54 77.14
C THR A 162 22.10 11.47 76.45
N GLU A 163 21.06 12.11 76.97
CA GLU A 163 19.77 12.20 76.40
C GLU A 163 19.79 13.01 75.06
N VAL A 164 20.54 14.12 75.03
CA VAL A 164 20.76 14.91 73.76
C VAL A 164 21.56 14.08 72.78
N LYS A 165 22.62 13.34 73.24
CA LYS A 165 23.36 12.43 72.31
C LYS A 165 22.45 11.37 71.67
N LEU A 166 21.60 10.74 72.50
CA LEU A 166 20.65 9.73 72.01
C LEU A 166 19.73 10.31 70.98
N LYS A 167 19.12 11.48 71.25
CA LYS A 167 18.26 12.16 70.30
C LYS A 167 18.97 12.49 69.01
N THR A 168 20.19 13.04 69.07
CA THR A 168 20.98 13.35 67.88
C THR A 168 21.33 12.11 67.06
N ALA A 169 21.66 11.00 67.70
CA ALA A 169 21.92 9.73 67.03
C ALA A 169 20.63 9.15 66.37
N ALA A 170 19.48 9.27 67.05
CA ALA A 170 18.20 8.86 66.47
C ALA A 170 17.81 9.71 65.25
N ASP A 171 17.94 11.02 65.34
CA ASP A 171 17.67 11.95 64.24
C ASP A 171 18.61 11.69 63.08
N HIS A 172 19.88 11.32 63.35
CA HIS A 172 20.85 10.96 62.32
C HIS A 172 20.46 9.69 61.57
N VAL A 173 20.08 8.62 62.28
CA VAL A 173 19.57 7.37 61.66
C VAL A 173 18.34 7.64 60.80
N GLU A 174 17.38 8.42 61.31
CA GLU A 174 16.19 8.77 60.56
C GLU A 174 16.51 9.55 59.30
N SER A 175 17.41 10.54 59.38
CA SER A 175 17.90 11.30 58.27
C SER A 175 18.57 10.42 57.21
N LEU A 176 19.44 9.49 57.60
CA LEU A 176 20.11 8.56 56.70
C LEU A 176 19.10 7.64 55.98
N ARG A 177 18.11 7.12 56.71
CA ARG A 177 17.04 6.27 56.11
C ARG A 177 16.24 7.04 55.06
N LYS A 178 15.86 8.30 55.36
CA LYS A 178 15.16 9.16 54.38
C LYS A 178 16.02 9.44 53.17
N SER A 179 17.28 9.83 53.37
CA SER A 179 18.25 10.08 52.32
C SER A 179 18.46 8.86 51.43
N MET A 180 18.60 7.69 52.02
CA MET A 180 18.75 6.42 51.28
C MET A 180 17.57 6.15 50.37
N ALA A 181 16.34 6.33 50.86
CA ALA A 181 15.13 6.15 50.02
C ALA A 181 15.04 7.15 48.85
N PHE A 182 15.54 8.39 49.01
CA PHE A 182 15.60 9.34 47.91
C PHE A 182 16.66 8.97 46.88
N HIS A 183 17.86 8.56 47.33
CA HIS A 183 18.94 8.11 46.45
C HIS A 183 18.54 6.87 45.65
N ASP A 184 17.91 5.88 46.26
CA ASP A 184 17.46 4.67 45.58
C ASP A 184 16.48 5.00 44.46
N ARG A 185 15.57 5.95 44.67
CA ARG A 185 14.64 6.42 43.63
C ARG A 185 15.38 7.18 42.54
N ALA A 186 16.34 8.04 42.88
CA ALA A 186 17.12 8.81 41.91
C ALA A 186 17.99 7.87 41.04
N ASP A 187 18.64 6.89 41.65
CA ASP A 187 19.47 5.89 40.99
C ASP A 187 18.66 5.03 40.02
N ALA A 188 17.48 4.58 40.47
CA ALA A 188 16.55 3.84 39.60
C ALA A 188 16.05 4.67 38.42
N ALA A 189 15.73 5.97 38.64
CA ALA A 189 15.33 6.85 37.60
C ALA A 189 16.45 7.12 36.59
N ALA A 190 17.69 7.35 37.04
CA ALA A 190 18.84 7.57 36.16
C ALA A 190 19.13 6.31 35.31
N LEU A 191 19.09 5.12 35.91
CA LEU A 191 19.25 3.87 35.17
C LEU A 191 18.15 3.70 34.13
N ARG A 192 16.90 3.99 34.49
CA ARG A 192 15.76 3.90 33.55
C ARG A 192 15.90 4.82 32.36
N ILE A 193 16.45 6.02 32.52
CA ILE A 193 16.72 6.95 31.42
C ILE A 193 17.70 6.31 30.42
N LEU A 194 18.81 5.72 30.90
CA LEU A 194 19.78 5.06 30.03
C LEU A 194 19.19 3.84 29.31
N GLU A 195 18.40 3.02 30.01
CA GLU A 195 17.67 1.91 29.39
C GLU A 195 16.75 2.37 28.27
N LEU A 196 15.97 3.43 28.48
CA LEU A 196 15.08 3.99 27.47
C LEU A 196 15.86 4.55 26.27
N GLN A 197 17.04 5.13 26.50
CA GLN A 197 17.90 5.60 25.41
C GLN A 197 18.46 4.42 24.60
N ARG A 198 18.90 3.35 25.28
CA ARG A 198 19.32 2.09 24.64
C ARG A 198 18.20 1.48 23.80
N ASP A 199 16.99 1.38 24.37
CA ASP A 199 15.83 0.80 23.71
C ASP A 199 15.41 1.61 22.46
N ARG A 200 15.59 2.94 22.48
CA ARG A 200 15.42 3.76 21.28
C ARG A 200 16.38 3.37 20.16
N GLN A 201 17.64 3.09 20.47
CA GLN A 201 18.60 2.66 19.46
C GLN A 201 18.28 1.27 18.93
N LYS A 202 17.76 0.37 19.79
CA LYS A 202 17.25 -0.93 19.34
C LYS A 202 16.16 -0.78 18.30
N VAL A 203 15.17 0.07 18.56
CA VAL A 203 14.09 0.36 17.58
C VAL A 203 14.63 0.99 16.29
N ALA A 204 15.64 1.85 16.39
CA ALA A 204 16.28 2.44 15.21
C ALA A 204 17.00 1.38 14.36
N LEU A 205 17.73 0.46 15.02
CA LEU A 205 18.38 -0.68 14.37
C LEU A 205 17.37 -1.59 13.66
N GLU A 206 16.33 -2.03 14.37
CA GLU A 206 15.26 -2.87 13.81
C GLU A 206 14.59 -2.19 12.60
N ARG A 207 14.37 -0.88 12.69
CA ARG A 207 13.82 -0.10 11.57
C ARG A 207 14.75 -0.11 10.37
N ALA A 208 16.06 0.12 10.57
CA ALA A 208 17.02 0.13 9.48
C ALA A 208 17.13 -1.26 8.81
N GLN A 209 17.15 -2.34 9.59
CA GLN A 209 17.16 -3.72 9.10
C GLN A 209 15.87 -4.05 8.31
N ASN A 210 14.71 -3.68 8.83
CA ASN A 210 13.44 -3.87 8.14
C ASN A 210 13.35 -3.04 6.85
N ASN A 211 13.95 -1.85 6.84
CA ASN A 211 14.04 -1.03 5.64
C ASN A 211 14.96 -1.68 4.58
N MET A 212 16.08 -2.29 4.98
CA MET A 212 16.95 -3.04 4.08
C MET A 212 16.22 -4.21 3.43
N ALA A 213 15.48 -5.00 4.22
CA ALA A 213 14.69 -6.11 3.70
C ALA A 213 13.61 -5.66 2.70
N LYS A 214 13.04 -4.46 2.87
CA LYS A 214 12.07 -3.90 1.92
C LYS A 214 12.67 -3.41 0.63
N LEU A 215 13.98 -3.19 0.56
CA LEU A 215 14.70 -2.78 -0.64
C LEU A 215 14.97 -3.94 -1.60
N GLU A 216 14.79 -5.17 -1.16
CA GLU A 216 14.77 -6.36 -1.97
C GLU A 216 13.33 -6.76 -2.25
N LEU A 217 12.90 -6.65 -3.50
CA LEU A 217 11.54 -6.96 -3.91
C LEU A 217 11.45 -8.38 -4.43
N HIS A 218 10.55 -9.15 -3.85
CA HIS A 218 10.32 -10.54 -4.21
C HIS A 218 8.96 -10.73 -4.88
N ALA A 219 8.86 -11.76 -5.72
CA ALA A 219 7.63 -12.13 -6.40
C ALA A 219 6.58 -12.63 -5.39
N ALA A 220 5.38 -12.03 -5.46
CA ALA A 220 4.25 -12.45 -4.61
C ALA A 220 3.49 -13.65 -5.17
N LEU A 221 3.73 -14.01 -6.45
CA LEU A 221 3.12 -15.16 -7.12
C LEU A 221 4.03 -15.66 -8.24
N ALA A 222 3.87 -16.91 -8.63
CA ALA A 222 4.52 -17.47 -9.80
C ALA A 222 3.84 -16.94 -11.07
N GLY A 223 4.64 -16.54 -12.08
CA GLY A 223 4.09 -16.00 -13.31
C GLY A 223 5.14 -15.40 -14.23
N VAL A 224 4.69 -14.50 -15.10
CA VAL A 224 5.53 -13.75 -16.03
C VAL A 224 5.60 -12.29 -15.61
N VAL A 225 6.80 -11.73 -15.68
CA VAL A 225 7.08 -10.33 -15.31
C VAL A 225 6.84 -9.42 -16.49
N ALA A 226 6.06 -8.37 -16.31
CA ALA A 226 5.86 -7.29 -17.26
C ALA A 226 6.29 -5.95 -16.65
N HIS A 227 7.25 -5.28 -17.29
CA HIS A 227 7.69 -3.96 -16.85
C HIS A 227 6.60 -2.93 -17.08
N GLN A 228 6.34 -2.10 -16.07
CA GLN A 228 5.36 -1.02 -16.16
C GLN A 228 6.00 0.27 -16.68
N ASN A 229 5.21 1.06 -17.39
CA ASN A 229 5.61 2.40 -17.76
C ASN A 229 5.52 3.31 -16.52
N LEU A 230 6.62 3.97 -16.20
CA LEU A 230 6.72 4.89 -15.08
C LEU A 230 7.45 6.17 -15.49
N TYR A 231 7.31 7.20 -14.66
CA TYR A 231 8.02 8.46 -14.89
C TYR A 231 9.43 8.36 -14.32
N ARG A 232 10.42 8.49 -15.20
CA ARG A 232 11.86 8.48 -14.89
C ARG A 232 12.58 9.54 -15.69
N ASN A 233 13.60 10.16 -15.12
CA ASN A 233 14.49 11.10 -15.83
C ASN A 233 13.75 12.09 -16.77
N ASN A 234 12.60 12.63 -16.32
CA ASN A 234 11.76 13.57 -17.05
C ASN A 234 11.03 13.01 -18.28
N SER A 235 10.93 11.69 -18.41
CA SER A 235 10.21 10.99 -19.49
C SER A 235 9.47 9.76 -18.98
N MET A 236 8.48 9.30 -19.75
CA MET A 236 7.81 8.02 -19.50
C MET A 236 8.60 6.89 -20.15
N GLY A 237 8.77 5.78 -19.45
CA GLY A 237 9.45 4.59 -19.96
C GLY A 237 9.54 3.46 -18.94
N HIS A 238 10.14 2.35 -19.34
CA HIS A 238 10.41 1.24 -18.42
C HIS A 238 11.62 1.57 -17.55
N ALA A 239 11.59 1.13 -16.30
CA ALA A 239 12.70 1.26 -15.38
C ALA A 239 13.97 0.55 -15.92
N GLN A 240 15.12 1.15 -15.65
CA GLN A 240 16.44 0.58 -15.95
C GLN A 240 17.32 0.63 -14.70
N GLU A 241 18.29 -0.27 -14.65
CA GLU A 241 19.30 -0.25 -13.60
C GLU A 241 20.04 1.09 -13.58
N GLY A 242 20.22 1.67 -12.40
CA GLY A 242 20.77 3.01 -12.21
C GLY A 242 19.72 4.15 -12.15
N ASP A 243 18.47 3.90 -12.50
CA ASP A 243 17.42 4.91 -12.44
C ASP A 243 17.06 5.29 -10.99
N GLN A 244 16.73 6.56 -10.81
CA GLN A 244 16.15 7.07 -9.58
C GLN A 244 14.62 7.03 -9.66
N LEU A 245 14.00 6.18 -8.86
CA LEU A 245 12.58 5.94 -8.85
C LEU A 245 11.93 6.50 -7.60
N TYR A 246 10.71 6.99 -7.74
CA TYR A 246 9.94 7.52 -6.62
C TYR A 246 9.11 6.42 -5.96
N ARG A 247 9.02 6.49 -4.63
CA ARG A 247 8.23 5.55 -3.82
C ARG A 247 6.78 5.45 -4.28
N GLY A 248 6.25 4.23 -4.32
CA GLY A 248 4.86 3.95 -4.70
C GLY A 248 4.60 3.93 -6.21
N GLN A 249 5.60 4.19 -7.06
CA GLN A 249 5.45 3.98 -8.51
C GLN A 249 5.34 2.49 -8.83
N PRO A 250 4.48 2.10 -9.80
CA PRO A 250 4.42 0.73 -10.29
C PRO A 250 5.69 0.40 -11.08
N LEU A 251 6.46 -0.59 -10.59
CA LEU A 251 7.72 -1.01 -11.20
C LEU A 251 7.49 -2.11 -12.23
N VAL A 252 6.90 -3.20 -11.78
CA VAL A 252 6.56 -4.37 -12.61
C VAL A 252 5.20 -4.92 -12.21
N SER A 253 4.57 -5.65 -13.14
CA SER A 253 3.41 -6.49 -12.86
C SER A 253 3.82 -7.94 -13.10
N ILE A 254 3.42 -8.83 -12.18
CA ILE A 254 3.59 -10.28 -12.34
C ILE A 254 2.21 -10.84 -12.60
N PHE A 255 2.04 -11.62 -13.64
CA PHE A 255 0.77 -12.21 -13.98
C PHE A 255 0.90 -13.71 -14.29
N ASP A 256 -0.15 -14.45 -13.94
CA ASP A 256 -0.27 -15.85 -14.29
C ASP A 256 -0.91 -15.98 -15.68
N PRO A 257 -0.21 -16.52 -16.69
CA PRO A 257 -0.75 -16.65 -18.04
C PRO A 257 -1.74 -17.81 -18.20
N VAL A 258 -1.94 -18.64 -17.16
CA VAL A 258 -2.79 -19.84 -17.26
C VAL A 258 -4.27 -19.48 -17.27
N GLU A 259 -4.67 -18.52 -16.45
CA GLU A 259 -6.07 -18.08 -16.35
C GLU A 259 -6.20 -16.62 -16.79
N MET A 260 -6.87 -16.44 -17.91
CA MET A 260 -7.08 -15.12 -18.50
C MET A 260 -8.57 -14.84 -18.64
N LEU A 261 -8.91 -13.56 -18.60
CA LEU A 261 -10.25 -13.04 -18.80
C LEU A 261 -10.24 -11.84 -19.75
N VAL A 262 -11.37 -11.57 -20.39
CA VAL A 262 -11.54 -10.34 -21.17
C VAL A 262 -12.55 -9.46 -20.47
N ARG A 263 -12.14 -8.24 -20.20
CA ARG A 263 -13.02 -7.19 -19.69
C ARG A 263 -13.47 -6.31 -20.83
N CYS A 264 -14.76 -6.22 -21.08
CA CYS A 264 -15.33 -5.42 -22.14
C CYS A 264 -16.46 -4.53 -21.64
N ALA A 265 -16.73 -3.47 -22.41
CA ALA A 265 -17.84 -2.56 -22.19
C ALA A 265 -19.01 -2.95 -23.10
N VAL A 266 -20.06 -3.51 -22.53
CA VAL A 266 -21.27 -3.91 -23.24
C VAL A 266 -22.32 -2.81 -23.14
N GLY A 267 -22.86 -2.36 -24.26
CA GLY A 267 -23.88 -1.32 -24.28
C GLY A 267 -25.17 -1.75 -23.59
N GLU A 268 -25.89 -0.80 -22.98
CA GLU A 268 -27.18 -1.06 -22.31
C GLU A 268 -28.20 -1.80 -23.19
N PRO A 269 -28.32 -1.54 -24.52
CA PRO A 269 -29.25 -2.30 -25.38
C PRO A 269 -28.94 -3.79 -25.51
N ASP A 270 -27.68 -4.18 -25.30
CA ASP A 270 -27.20 -5.56 -25.42
C ASP A 270 -27.06 -6.24 -24.03
N GLY A 271 -27.38 -5.52 -22.96
CA GLY A 271 -27.31 -6.04 -21.59
C GLY A 271 -28.14 -7.30 -21.34
N ALA A 272 -29.22 -7.48 -22.09
CA ALA A 272 -30.08 -8.67 -22.00
C ALA A 272 -29.38 -9.96 -22.46
N THR A 273 -28.28 -9.89 -23.21
CA THR A 273 -27.48 -11.05 -23.65
C THR A 273 -26.49 -11.53 -22.58
N LEU A 274 -26.29 -10.75 -21.51
CA LEU A 274 -25.38 -11.04 -20.42
C LEU A 274 -26.03 -11.98 -19.40
N VAL A 275 -26.21 -13.24 -19.79
CA VAL A 275 -26.73 -14.30 -18.92
C VAL A 275 -25.55 -15.18 -18.50
N GLN A 276 -25.50 -15.58 -17.23
CA GLN A 276 -24.42 -16.42 -16.70
C GLN A 276 -24.24 -17.70 -17.51
N GLY A 277 -23.02 -17.97 -17.97
CA GLY A 277 -22.69 -19.11 -18.79
C GLY A 277 -22.95 -18.94 -20.30
N THR A 278 -23.38 -17.73 -20.77
CA THR A 278 -23.47 -17.44 -22.20
C THR A 278 -22.11 -17.65 -22.85
N LYS A 279 -22.10 -18.44 -23.93
CA LYS A 279 -20.89 -18.69 -24.72
C LYS A 279 -20.51 -17.47 -25.54
N ALA A 280 -19.22 -17.22 -25.60
CA ALA A 280 -18.63 -16.18 -26.40
C ALA A 280 -17.40 -16.68 -27.12
N THR A 281 -17.07 -16.07 -28.24
CA THR A 281 -15.81 -16.31 -28.94
C THR A 281 -15.00 -15.03 -28.89
N VAL A 282 -13.76 -15.15 -28.43
CA VAL A 282 -12.83 -14.03 -28.30
C VAL A 282 -11.81 -14.09 -29.42
N TYR A 283 -11.64 -12.97 -30.12
CA TYR A 283 -10.63 -12.76 -31.14
C TYR A 283 -9.67 -11.66 -30.67
N LEU A 284 -8.38 -11.96 -30.71
CA LEU A 284 -7.36 -10.97 -30.37
C LEU A 284 -7.04 -10.12 -31.59
N ASP A 285 -6.96 -8.79 -31.44
CA ASP A 285 -6.61 -7.91 -32.56
C ASP A 285 -5.20 -8.21 -33.09
N ALA A 286 -4.29 -8.67 -32.22
CA ALA A 286 -2.93 -9.08 -32.63
C ALA A 286 -2.91 -10.44 -33.38
N TYR A 287 -3.89 -11.30 -33.16
CA TYR A 287 -3.98 -12.66 -33.73
C TYR A 287 -5.42 -12.94 -34.20
N PRO A 288 -5.87 -12.34 -35.33
CA PRO A 288 -7.27 -12.41 -35.76
C PRO A 288 -7.76 -13.82 -36.10
N ASP A 289 -6.83 -14.70 -36.49
CA ASP A 289 -7.12 -16.10 -36.85
C ASP A 289 -7.29 -17.01 -35.62
N LEU A 290 -6.95 -16.51 -34.42
CA LEU A 290 -7.06 -17.26 -33.18
C LEU A 290 -8.42 -17.00 -32.53
N ALA A 291 -9.33 -17.97 -32.66
CA ALA A 291 -10.65 -17.97 -32.02
C ALA A 291 -10.58 -18.69 -30.67
N LEU A 292 -10.73 -17.95 -29.58
CA LEU A 292 -10.67 -18.49 -28.23
C LEU A 292 -12.07 -18.64 -27.65
N PRO A 293 -12.48 -19.85 -27.22
CA PRO A 293 -13.74 -20.05 -26.53
C PRO A 293 -13.70 -19.37 -25.15
N ALA A 294 -14.80 -18.72 -24.81
CA ALA A 294 -14.98 -18.05 -23.54
C ALA A 294 -16.44 -18.16 -23.07
N HIS A 295 -16.68 -17.89 -21.82
CA HIS A 295 -18.02 -17.78 -21.26
C HIS A 295 -18.17 -16.54 -20.41
N PHE A 296 -19.39 -16.00 -20.38
CA PHE A 296 -19.74 -14.87 -19.52
C PHE A 296 -19.70 -15.30 -18.06
N GLU A 297 -18.96 -14.57 -17.24
CA GLU A 297 -18.81 -14.82 -15.80
C GLU A 297 -19.69 -13.87 -14.98
N PHE A 298 -19.47 -12.58 -15.13
CA PHE A 298 -20.27 -11.55 -14.46
C PHE A 298 -20.21 -10.20 -15.18
N ALA A 299 -21.16 -9.32 -14.86
CA ALA A 299 -21.13 -7.92 -15.26
C ALA A 299 -21.38 -7.01 -14.05
N SER A 300 -20.85 -5.78 -14.14
CA SER A 300 -21.16 -4.76 -13.15
C SER A 300 -22.68 -4.56 -13.03
N PRO A 301 -23.24 -4.55 -11.82
CA PRO A 301 -24.67 -4.32 -11.63
C PRO A 301 -25.09 -2.87 -11.91
N VAL A 302 -24.14 -1.97 -12.11
CA VAL A 302 -24.37 -0.55 -12.39
C VAL A 302 -23.76 -0.21 -13.74
N ALA A 303 -24.59 0.35 -14.62
CA ALA A 303 -24.14 0.92 -15.88
C ALA A 303 -23.41 2.25 -15.63
N SER A 304 -22.28 2.44 -16.30
CA SER A 304 -21.50 3.67 -16.26
C SER A 304 -21.39 4.26 -17.66
N SER A 305 -21.21 5.58 -17.74
CA SER A 305 -20.91 6.26 -19.01
C SER A 305 -19.50 6.82 -18.96
N ALA A 306 -18.77 6.71 -20.08
CA ALA A 306 -17.50 7.41 -20.21
C ALA A 306 -17.71 8.93 -20.25
N LEU A 307 -16.70 9.68 -19.77
CA LEU A 307 -16.78 11.14 -19.77
C LEU A 307 -17.04 11.69 -21.19
N GLY A 308 -18.14 12.42 -21.35
CA GLY A 308 -18.55 12.98 -22.65
C GLY A 308 -19.37 12.03 -23.54
N SER A 309 -19.68 10.80 -23.09
CA SER A 309 -20.56 9.89 -23.84
C SER A 309 -21.92 9.74 -23.12
N PRO A 310 -23.05 9.90 -23.82
CA PRO A 310 -24.38 9.65 -23.28
C PRO A 310 -24.70 8.14 -23.21
N ILE A 311 -23.88 7.29 -23.84
CA ILE A 311 -24.11 5.84 -23.91
C ILE A 311 -23.68 5.19 -22.60
N LYS A 312 -24.63 4.47 -22.00
CA LYS A 312 -24.36 3.68 -20.79
C LYS A 312 -23.87 2.28 -21.18
N THR A 313 -22.85 1.81 -20.46
CA THR A 313 -22.24 0.52 -20.66
C THR A 313 -22.11 -0.24 -19.35
N PHE A 314 -22.23 -1.57 -19.40
CA PHE A 314 -21.89 -2.48 -18.32
C PHE A 314 -20.46 -2.98 -18.52
N SER A 315 -19.66 -3.00 -17.46
CA SER A 315 -18.37 -3.69 -17.48
C SER A 315 -18.65 -5.19 -17.33
N ALA A 316 -18.49 -5.94 -18.43
CA ALA A 316 -18.69 -7.38 -18.48
C ALA A 316 -17.36 -8.12 -18.50
N VAL A 317 -17.30 -9.27 -17.84
CA VAL A 317 -16.13 -10.13 -17.75
C VAL A 317 -16.45 -11.48 -18.37
N PHE A 318 -15.58 -11.90 -19.29
CA PHE A 318 -15.62 -13.18 -19.97
C PHE A 318 -14.37 -13.96 -19.63
N LYS A 319 -14.51 -15.14 -19.04
CA LYS A 319 -13.39 -16.03 -18.73
C LYS A 319 -13.07 -16.89 -19.94
N LEU A 320 -11.80 -16.99 -20.31
CA LEU A 320 -11.33 -17.86 -21.37
C LEU A 320 -11.33 -19.31 -20.88
N ASP A 321 -11.79 -20.23 -21.71
CA ASP A 321 -11.84 -21.66 -21.40
C ASP A 321 -10.51 -22.37 -21.71
N GLN A 322 -9.65 -21.73 -22.49
CA GLN A 322 -8.36 -22.29 -22.91
C GLN A 322 -7.24 -21.27 -22.70
N SER A 323 -6.07 -21.78 -22.31
CA SER A 323 -4.83 -21.01 -22.21
C SER A 323 -4.04 -21.15 -23.51
N ASP A 324 -3.48 -20.06 -24.00
CA ASP A 324 -2.60 -20.02 -25.18
C ASP A 324 -1.33 -19.22 -24.83
N PRO A 325 -0.15 -19.61 -25.35
CA PRO A 325 1.11 -18.88 -25.10
C PRO A 325 1.14 -17.43 -25.60
N HIS A 326 0.24 -17.06 -26.52
CA HIS A 326 0.14 -15.71 -27.07
C HIS A 326 -0.70 -14.76 -26.21
N LEU A 327 -1.31 -15.28 -25.12
CA LEU A 327 -2.13 -14.48 -24.22
C LEU A 327 -1.25 -13.61 -23.32
N MET A 328 -1.32 -12.31 -23.54
CA MET A 328 -0.65 -11.31 -22.71
C MET A 328 -1.68 -10.30 -22.20
N PRO A 329 -1.54 -9.82 -20.97
CA PRO A 329 -2.39 -8.75 -20.46
C PRO A 329 -2.34 -7.50 -21.35
N ASP A 330 -3.39 -6.69 -21.28
CA ASP A 330 -3.57 -5.44 -22.02
C ASP A 330 -3.69 -5.59 -23.57
N LEU A 331 -3.75 -6.81 -24.12
CA LEU A 331 -4.11 -6.99 -25.54
C LEU A 331 -5.56 -6.63 -25.77
N SER A 332 -5.81 -5.93 -26.90
CA SER A 332 -7.16 -5.65 -27.38
C SER A 332 -7.81 -6.93 -27.91
N ALA A 333 -9.05 -7.13 -27.57
CA ALA A 333 -9.83 -8.29 -27.98
C ALA A 333 -11.24 -7.87 -28.40
N ALA A 334 -11.77 -8.56 -29.42
CA ALA A 334 -13.17 -8.51 -29.79
C ALA A 334 -13.88 -9.75 -29.25
N VAL A 335 -14.96 -9.54 -28.50
CA VAL A 335 -15.82 -10.62 -27.98
C VAL A 335 -17.08 -10.68 -28.81
N VAL A 336 -17.35 -11.83 -29.40
CA VAL A 336 -18.56 -12.12 -30.15
C VAL A 336 -19.47 -13.00 -29.29
N LEU A 337 -20.62 -12.45 -28.91
CA LEU A 337 -21.65 -13.13 -28.13
C LEU A 337 -22.59 -13.88 -29.03
N GLU A 338 -22.84 -15.15 -28.76
CA GLU A 338 -23.95 -15.88 -29.37
C GLU A 338 -25.24 -15.49 -28.65
N ALA A 339 -26.05 -14.63 -29.28
CA ALA A 339 -27.36 -14.31 -28.72
C ALA A 339 -28.25 -15.56 -28.72
N PRO A 340 -28.99 -15.85 -27.64
CA PRO A 340 -29.89 -16.97 -27.52
C PRO A 340 -31.07 -16.91 -28.49
#